data_f1fd00cad76a3c39c555e23068251343
#
_entry.id   f1fd00cad76a3c39c555e23068251343
#
_cell.length_a   1.000
_cell.length_b   1.000
_cell.length_c   1.000
_cell.angle_alpha   90.00
_cell.angle_beta   90.00
_cell.angle_gamma   90.00
#
_symmetry.space_group_name_H-M   'P 1'
#
loop_
_entity.id
_entity.type
_entity.pdbx_description
1 polymer ?
#
loop_
_entity_poly.entity_id
_entity_poly.type
_entity_poly.pdbx_seq_one_letter_code
_entity_poly.pdbx_strand_id
1 'polypeptide(L)'
;MQDLYGNEVTTQSVKTIDAINKFSTSLIGFGTDFAPIFEASDSDPNCALAAGLAGLLGLFMETPDRLVIADKYFKRAISAAPSASEREQIFVEALWRSYQGDLESALRSYRRLAKEYPRDLLAAKIGQTHYFNLGNDEGMLWLADQVSDAHKDTAYMHGMRAFGLEQMSRLDEAEDEARLATQMQRKEPWAHHAAAHVMLTQGRHDEGIKWMTELSPDWEDCNSFMYTHNWWHLAVFYLEIEEFDKVL
;
A
#
# COMPACT_ATOMS: atom_id res chain seq x y z
N MET A 1 13.33 14.80 -11.57
CA MET A 1 13.99 13.46 -11.55
C MET A 1 12.90 12.38 -11.69
N GLN A 2 13.25 11.10 -11.66
CA GLN A 2 12.23 10.01 -11.71
C GLN A 2 12.31 9.16 -10.46
N ASP A 3 11.13 8.68 -10.01
CA ASP A 3 11.03 7.67 -8.96
C ASP A 3 11.34 6.25 -9.49
N LEU A 4 11.26 5.24 -8.62
CA LEU A 4 11.57 3.84 -8.97
C LEU A 4 10.62 3.25 -10.03
N TYR A 5 9.43 3.83 -10.21
CA TYR A 5 8.45 3.42 -11.23
C TYR A 5 8.53 4.27 -12.50
N GLY A 6 9.50 5.20 -12.58
CA GLY A 6 9.72 6.07 -13.74
C GLY A 6 8.74 7.24 -13.84
N ASN A 7 8.04 7.58 -12.74
CA ASN A 7 7.24 8.80 -12.71
C ASN A 7 8.12 10.02 -12.47
N GLU A 8 7.81 11.12 -13.15
CA GLU A 8 8.50 12.38 -12.92
C GLU A 8 8.21 12.91 -11.52
N VAL A 9 9.27 13.35 -10.82
CA VAL A 9 9.20 14.04 -9.53
C VAL A 9 9.90 15.38 -9.63
N THR A 10 9.22 16.44 -9.21
CA THR A 10 9.70 17.82 -9.26
C THR A 10 10.69 18.09 -8.13
N THR A 11 11.92 17.62 -8.32
CA THR A 11 13.06 17.82 -7.42
C THR A 11 14.38 17.71 -8.19
N GLN A 12 15.45 18.28 -7.62
CA GLN A 12 16.84 18.09 -8.06
C GLN A 12 17.66 17.29 -7.03
N SER A 13 17.04 16.88 -5.93
CA SER A 13 17.69 16.18 -4.82
C SER A 13 17.61 14.66 -4.99
N VAL A 14 18.76 14.01 -5.16
CA VAL A 14 18.85 12.54 -5.16
C VAL A 14 18.36 11.96 -3.83
N LYS A 15 18.70 12.60 -2.71
CA LYS A 15 18.24 12.16 -1.37
C LYS A 15 16.72 12.18 -1.25
N THR A 16 16.07 13.17 -1.85
CA THR A 16 14.59 13.27 -1.86
C THR A 16 13.98 12.12 -2.67
N ILE A 17 14.55 11.81 -3.85
CA ILE A 17 14.10 10.65 -4.65
C ILE A 17 14.30 9.33 -3.88
N ASP A 18 15.45 9.14 -3.25
CA ASP A 18 15.72 7.93 -2.46
C ASP A 18 14.72 7.77 -1.31
N ALA A 19 14.38 8.86 -0.62
CA ALA A 19 13.40 8.85 0.46
C ALA A 19 11.97 8.53 -0.05
N ILE A 20 11.56 9.10 -1.19
CA ILE A 20 10.29 8.79 -1.84
C ILE A 20 10.24 7.31 -2.25
N ASN A 21 11.32 6.77 -2.83
CA ASN A 21 11.40 5.38 -3.24
C ASN A 21 11.31 4.43 -2.03
N LYS A 22 12.04 4.72 -0.96
CA LYS A 22 11.97 3.95 0.30
C LYS A 22 10.59 3.98 0.92
N PHE A 23 9.96 5.16 0.97
CA PHE A 23 8.58 5.31 1.44
C PHE A 23 7.63 4.46 0.60
N SER A 24 7.71 4.56 -0.73
CA SER A 24 6.86 3.84 -1.67
C SER A 24 7.01 2.32 -1.50
N THR A 25 8.25 1.82 -1.47
CA THR A 25 8.54 0.40 -1.28
C THR A 25 8.02 -0.10 0.08
N SER A 26 8.24 0.68 1.15
CA SER A 26 7.79 0.32 2.50
C SER A 26 6.27 0.33 2.62
N LEU A 27 5.57 1.30 2.01
CA LEU A 27 4.11 1.35 2.10
C LEU A 27 3.46 0.23 1.30
N ILE A 28 3.95 -0.03 0.09
CA ILE A 28 3.37 -1.04 -0.79
C ILE A 28 3.69 -2.45 -0.28
N GLY A 29 4.94 -2.68 0.18
CA GLY A 29 5.44 -3.97 0.64
C GLY A 29 5.37 -4.17 2.15
N PHE A 30 4.69 -3.28 2.89
CA PHE A 30 4.54 -3.35 4.35
C PHE A 30 5.87 -3.36 5.13
N GLY A 31 6.89 -2.69 4.61
CA GLY A 31 8.18 -2.51 5.28
C GLY A 31 8.15 -1.43 6.36
N THR A 32 9.34 -1.03 6.83
CA THR A 32 9.52 -0.11 7.98
C THR A 32 10.34 1.14 7.69
N ASP A 33 10.93 1.28 6.49
CA ASP A 33 11.87 2.37 6.17
C ASP A 33 11.17 3.64 5.68
N PHE A 34 10.37 4.26 6.56
CA PHE A 34 9.60 5.47 6.28
C PHE A 34 10.28 6.76 6.73
N ALA A 35 11.07 6.72 7.81
CA ALA A 35 11.58 7.91 8.50
C ALA A 35 12.35 8.92 7.60
N PRO A 36 13.11 8.48 6.56
CA PRO A 36 13.84 9.40 5.69
C PRO A 36 12.97 10.45 4.98
N ILE A 37 11.64 10.22 4.85
CA ILE A 37 10.74 11.16 4.16
C ILE A 37 10.59 12.49 4.90
N PHE A 38 10.68 12.50 6.24
CA PHE A 38 10.64 13.74 7.02
C PHE A 38 11.86 14.61 6.74
N GLU A 39 13.07 14.02 6.80
CA GLU A 39 14.32 14.73 6.50
C GLU A 39 14.33 15.24 5.05
N ALA A 40 13.88 14.42 4.11
CA ALA A 40 13.78 14.80 2.71
C ALA A 40 12.83 16.00 2.52
N SER A 41 11.64 15.97 3.12
CA SER A 41 10.70 17.09 3.06
C SER A 41 11.23 18.37 3.74
N ASP A 42 11.99 18.24 4.82
CA ASP A 42 12.55 19.42 5.53
C ASP A 42 13.76 20.01 4.76
N SER A 43 14.54 19.19 4.06
CA SER A 43 15.70 19.61 3.27
C SER A 43 15.34 20.10 1.85
N ASP A 44 14.21 19.65 1.32
CA ASP A 44 13.68 20.02 -0.01
C ASP A 44 12.23 20.48 0.09
N PRO A 45 12.00 21.68 0.70
CA PRO A 45 10.66 22.15 1.03
C PRO A 45 9.78 22.44 -0.20
N ASN A 46 10.36 22.50 -1.39
CA ASN A 46 9.65 22.72 -2.65
C ASN A 46 9.20 21.41 -3.32
N CYS A 47 9.63 20.25 -2.83
CA CYS A 47 9.14 18.96 -3.32
C CYS A 47 7.77 18.65 -2.71
N ALA A 48 6.70 18.95 -3.47
CA ALA A 48 5.33 18.78 -3.01
C ALA A 48 5.00 17.33 -2.65
N LEU A 49 5.49 16.36 -3.45
CA LEU A 49 5.26 14.94 -3.21
C LEU A 49 5.91 14.47 -1.91
N ALA A 50 7.19 14.81 -1.67
CA ALA A 50 7.85 14.45 -0.41
C ALA A 50 7.13 15.02 0.82
N ALA A 51 6.66 16.26 0.74
CA ALA A 51 5.87 16.87 1.79
C ALA A 51 4.51 16.16 1.98
N GLY A 52 3.82 15.79 0.91
CA GLY A 52 2.56 15.04 0.98
C GLY A 52 2.74 13.67 1.65
N LEU A 53 3.80 12.93 1.28
CA LEU A 53 4.12 11.63 1.88
C LEU A 53 4.55 11.76 3.36
N ALA A 54 5.27 12.82 3.72
CA ALA A 54 5.58 13.12 5.13
C ALA A 54 4.30 13.43 5.93
N GLY A 55 3.34 14.13 5.33
CA GLY A 55 2.01 14.35 5.93
C GLY A 55 1.27 13.04 6.16
N LEU A 56 1.27 12.14 5.17
CA LEU A 56 0.68 10.81 5.27
C LEU A 56 1.34 9.97 6.38
N LEU A 57 2.68 9.97 6.45
CA LEU A 57 3.39 9.30 7.54
C LEU A 57 3.00 9.85 8.91
N GLY A 58 2.85 11.19 9.02
CA GLY A 58 2.39 11.83 10.24
C GLY A 58 1.05 11.29 10.73
N LEU A 59 0.12 10.94 9.82
CA LEU A 59 -1.16 10.34 10.20
C LEU A 59 -1.03 8.92 10.74
N PHE A 60 -0.04 8.17 10.28
CA PHE A 60 0.21 6.79 10.73
C PHE A 60 0.97 6.70 12.06
N MET A 61 1.53 7.83 12.54
CA MET A 61 2.20 7.84 13.83
C MET A 61 1.19 7.66 14.98
N GLU A 62 1.46 6.73 15.87
CA GLU A 62 0.64 6.48 17.06
C GLU A 62 1.04 7.40 18.22
N THR A 63 1.13 8.72 17.95
CA THR A 63 1.54 9.74 18.91
C THR A 63 0.44 10.80 19.10
N PRO A 64 0.35 11.45 20.28
CA PRO A 64 -0.67 12.46 20.54
C PRO A 64 -0.61 13.66 19.58
N ASP A 65 0.56 13.98 19.06
CA ASP A 65 0.84 15.14 18.18
C ASP A 65 0.75 14.79 16.68
N ARG A 66 0.35 13.56 16.32
CA ARG A 66 0.28 13.09 14.92
C ARG A 66 -0.44 14.05 13.97
N LEU A 67 -1.54 14.66 14.41
CA LEU A 67 -2.31 15.59 13.58
C LEU A 67 -1.57 16.92 13.38
N VAL A 68 -0.80 17.37 14.36
CA VAL A 68 0.03 18.60 14.26
C VAL A 68 1.17 18.35 13.27
N ILE A 69 1.79 17.17 13.33
CA ILE A 69 2.84 16.77 12.41
C ILE A 69 2.28 16.66 10.98
N ALA A 70 1.18 15.94 10.80
CA ALA A 70 0.53 15.78 9.50
C ALA A 70 0.13 17.12 8.88
N ASP A 71 -0.51 18.00 9.65
CA ASP A 71 -0.94 19.34 9.21
C ASP A 71 0.22 20.20 8.71
N LYS A 72 1.37 20.20 9.43
CA LYS A 72 2.58 20.90 9.02
C LYS A 72 3.01 20.52 7.60
N TYR A 73 3.10 19.22 7.35
CA TYR A 73 3.61 18.71 6.06
C TYR A 73 2.58 18.81 4.94
N PHE A 74 1.30 18.59 5.22
CA PHE A 74 0.25 18.79 4.21
C PHE A 74 0.11 20.25 3.77
N LYS A 75 0.22 21.19 4.69
CA LYS A 75 0.24 22.63 4.33
C LYS A 75 1.44 22.98 3.45
N ARG A 76 2.61 22.40 3.73
CA ARG A 76 3.79 22.53 2.87
C ARG A 76 3.54 21.94 1.48
N ALA A 77 2.98 20.74 1.40
CA ALA A 77 2.66 20.06 0.15
C ALA A 77 1.74 20.91 -0.74
N ILE A 78 0.65 21.41 -0.17
CA ILE A 78 -0.30 22.29 -0.87
C ILE A 78 0.36 23.60 -1.33
N SER A 79 1.23 24.20 -0.52
CA SER A 79 1.97 25.42 -0.89
C SER A 79 2.95 25.19 -2.05
N ALA A 80 3.59 24.02 -2.11
CA ALA A 80 4.56 23.66 -3.14
C ALA A 80 3.89 23.11 -4.42
N ALA A 81 2.69 22.56 -4.33
CA ALA A 81 1.98 21.89 -5.43
C ALA A 81 1.87 22.72 -6.73
N PRO A 82 1.60 24.05 -6.72
CA PRO A 82 1.49 24.82 -7.95
C PRO A 82 2.73 24.81 -8.85
N SER A 83 3.91 24.48 -8.31
CA SER A 83 5.18 24.39 -9.04
C SER A 83 5.54 22.96 -9.46
N ALA A 84 4.76 21.98 -9.03
CA ALA A 84 4.97 20.56 -9.30
C ALA A 84 4.32 20.13 -10.63
N SER A 85 4.66 18.93 -11.12
CA SER A 85 4.00 18.32 -12.27
C SER A 85 2.51 18.11 -12.03
N GLU A 86 1.69 18.03 -13.08
CA GLU A 86 0.25 17.80 -12.96
C GLU A 86 -0.06 16.52 -12.17
N ARG A 87 0.68 15.44 -12.41
CA ARG A 87 0.56 14.18 -11.64
C ARG A 87 0.75 14.42 -10.14
N GLU A 88 1.81 15.14 -9.77
CA GLU A 88 2.09 15.43 -8.35
C GLU A 88 1.03 16.33 -7.74
N GLN A 89 0.51 17.31 -8.49
CA GLN A 89 -0.60 18.16 -8.02
C GLN A 89 -1.83 17.34 -7.70
N ILE A 90 -2.23 16.41 -8.59
CA ILE A 90 -3.38 15.51 -8.37
C ILE A 90 -3.12 14.60 -7.17
N PHE A 91 -1.89 14.09 -7.02
CA PHE A 91 -1.55 13.19 -5.90
C PHE A 91 -1.59 13.93 -4.56
N VAL A 92 -0.98 15.11 -4.48
CA VAL A 92 -1.01 15.97 -3.28
C VAL A 92 -2.44 16.37 -2.95
N GLU A 93 -3.27 16.71 -3.94
CA GLU A 93 -4.69 16.97 -3.72
C GLU A 93 -5.41 15.75 -3.14
N ALA A 94 -5.17 14.54 -3.68
CA ALA A 94 -5.77 13.32 -3.16
C ALA A 94 -5.41 13.08 -1.69
N LEU A 95 -4.14 13.22 -1.32
CA LEU A 95 -3.66 13.10 0.05
C LEU A 95 -4.28 14.15 0.97
N TRP A 96 -4.34 15.41 0.52
CA TRP A 96 -4.93 16.51 1.28
C TRP A 96 -6.43 16.31 1.51
N ARG A 97 -7.19 15.88 0.48
CA ARG A 97 -8.61 15.56 0.60
C ARG A 97 -8.86 14.41 1.56
N SER A 98 -8.01 13.36 1.51
CA SER A 98 -8.06 12.25 2.47
C SER A 98 -7.85 12.75 3.90
N TYR A 99 -6.86 13.61 4.13
CA TYR A 99 -6.60 14.22 5.43
C TYR A 99 -7.79 15.04 5.96
N GLN A 100 -8.49 15.75 5.08
CA GLN A 100 -9.68 16.53 5.44
C GLN A 100 -10.95 15.69 5.64
N GLY A 101 -10.89 14.37 5.39
CA GLY A 101 -12.05 13.47 5.45
C GLY A 101 -12.96 13.54 4.21
N ASP A 102 -12.58 14.30 3.17
CA ASP A 102 -13.29 14.34 1.88
C ASP A 102 -12.85 13.16 1.00
N LEU A 103 -13.21 11.94 1.44
CA LEU A 103 -12.80 10.71 0.75
C LEU A 103 -13.37 10.59 -0.66
N GLU A 104 -14.54 11.15 -0.93
CA GLU A 104 -15.14 11.12 -2.27
C GLU A 104 -14.28 11.89 -3.27
N SER A 105 -13.83 13.10 -2.93
CA SER A 105 -12.92 13.87 -3.79
C SER A 105 -11.55 13.23 -3.90
N ALA A 106 -11.02 12.68 -2.80
CA ALA A 106 -9.76 11.94 -2.81
C ALA A 106 -9.80 10.76 -3.79
N LEU A 107 -10.85 9.94 -3.73
CA LEU A 107 -11.04 8.80 -4.61
C LEU A 107 -11.19 9.19 -6.08
N ARG A 108 -11.85 10.32 -6.39
CA ARG A 108 -11.86 10.86 -7.76
C ARG A 108 -10.45 11.14 -8.27
N SER A 109 -9.59 11.73 -7.42
CA SER A 109 -8.19 12.04 -7.77
C SER A 109 -7.36 10.76 -7.92
N TYR A 110 -7.50 9.76 -7.04
CA TYR A 110 -6.82 8.46 -7.18
C TYR A 110 -7.26 7.71 -8.44
N ARG A 111 -8.56 7.76 -8.79
CA ARG A 111 -9.04 7.19 -10.07
C ARG A 111 -8.46 7.91 -11.28
N ARG A 112 -8.34 9.22 -11.21
CA ARG A 112 -7.70 10.01 -12.28
C ARG A 112 -6.23 9.61 -12.42
N LEU A 113 -5.49 9.52 -11.32
CA LEU A 113 -4.09 9.08 -11.32
C LEU A 113 -3.94 7.69 -11.95
N ALA A 114 -4.74 6.71 -11.55
CA ALA A 114 -4.66 5.36 -12.11
C ALA A 114 -4.91 5.31 -13.62
N LYS A 115 -5.80 6.18 -14.15
CA LYS A 115 -6.08 6.25 -15.60
C LYS A 115 -5.02 7.00 -16.39
N GLU A 116 -4.60 8.18 -15.91
CA GLU A 116 -3.75 9.08 -16.65
C GLU A 116 -2.26 8.81 -16.42
N TYR A 117 -1.92 8.23 -15.25
CA TYR A 117 -0.56 7.95 -14.79
C TYR A 117 -0.44 6.52 -14.22
N PRO A 118 -0.70 5.47 -15.04
CA PRO A 118 -0.80 4.09 -14.55
C PRO A 118 0.51 3.54 -13.93
N ARG A 119 1.64 4.21 -14.10
CA ARG A 119 2.89 3.87 -13.40
C ARG A 119 2.92 4.33 -11.94
N ASP A 120 1.91 5.07 -11.46
CA ASP A 120 1.86 5.52 -10.06
C ASP A 120 1.22 4.45 -9.16
N LEU A 121 1.98 3.38 -8.90
CA LEU A 121 1.54 2.25 -8.08
C LEU A 121 1.27 2.67 -6.63
N LEU A 122 2.03 3.66 -6.11
CA LEU A 122 1.82 4.17 -4.76
C LEU A 122 0.45 4.84 -4.61
N ALA A 123 0.07 5.68 -5.55
CA ALA A 123 -1.25 6.32 -5.56
C ALA A 123 -2.37 5.27 -5.67
N ALA A 124 -2.20 4.25 -6.53
CA ALA A 124 -3.15 3.16 -6.65
C ALA A 124 -3.30 2.38 -5.34
N LYS A 125 -2.20 2.08 -4.63
CA LYS A 125 -2.22 1.39 -3.33
C LYS A 125 -2.96 2.19 -2.27
N ILE A 126 -2.72 3.49 -2.16
CA ILE A 126 -3.41 4.36 -1.19
C ILE A 126 -4.90 4.44 -1.52
N GLY A 127 -5.25 4.65 -2.79
CA GLY A 127 -6.64 4.67 -3.24
C GLY A 127 -7.36 3.34 -2.98
N GLN A 128 -6.69 2.20 -3.20
CA GLN A 128 -7.23 0.88 -2.89
C GLN A 128 -7.51 0.72 -1.39
N THR A 129 -6.62 1.21 -0.52
CA THR A 129 -6.82 1.20 0.92
C THR A 129 -8.06 2.01 1.33
N HIS A 130 -8.31 3.16 0.70
CA HIS A 130 -9.53 3.94 0.94
C HIS A 130 -10.78 3.18 0.51
N TYR A 131 -10.77 2.53 -0.67
CA TYR A 131 -11.89 1.70 -1.11
C TYR A 131 -12.15 0.54 -0.16
N PHE A 132 -11.10 -0.13 0.30
CA PHE A 132 -11.22 -1.19 1.32
C PHE A 132 -11.91 -0.69 2.58
N ASN A 133 -11.45 0.44 3.15
CA ASN A 133 -12.04 1.02 4.35
C ASN A 133 -13.52 1.44 4.18
N LEU A 134 -13.96 1.65 2.96
CA LEU A 134 -15.35 1.97 2.62
C LEU A 134 -16.19 0.73 2.24
N GLY A 135 -15.59 -0.48 2.21
CA GLY A 135 -16.26 -1.69 1.75
C GLY A 135 -16.65 -1.65 0.26
N ASN A 136 -15.83 -0.97 -0.56
CA ASN A 136 -16.07 -0.87 -2.00
C ASN A 136 -15.10 -1.77 -2.78
N ASP A 137 -15.43 -3.05 -2.86
CA ASP A 137 -14.61 -4.10 -3.44
C ASP A 137 -14.41 -3.90 -4.95
N GLU A 138 -15.45 -3.43 -5.67
CA GLU A 138 -15.36 -3.10 -7.10
C GLU A 138 -14.33 -2.00 -7.34
N GLY A 139 -14.30 -0.97 -6.49
CA GLY A 139 -13.33 0.13 -6.57
C GLY A 139 -11.90 -0.33 -6.31
N MET A 140 -11.72 -1.27 -5.38
CA MET A 140 -10.42 -1.87 -5.07
C MET A 140 -9.85 -2.61 -6.28
N LEU A 141 -10.64 -3.53 -6.85
CA LEU A 141 -10.22 -4.32 -8.02
C LEU A 141 -10.01 -3.41 -9.23
N TRP A 142 -10.90 -2.45 -9.44
CA TRP A 142 -10.79 -1.50 -10.55
C TRP A 142 -9.45 -0.73 -10.52
N LEU A 143 -8.99 -0.25 -9.35
CA LEU A 143 -7.70 0.45 -9.25
C LEU A 143 -6.52 -0.47 -9.59
N ALA A 144 -6.53 -1.72 -9.10
CA ALA A 144 -5.49 -2.69 -9.42
C ALA A 144 -5.45 -2.99 -10.94
N ASP A 145 -6.62 -3.20 -11.56
CA ASP A 145 -6.73 -3.47 -13.00
C ASP A 145 -6.24 -2.30 -13.87
N GLN A 146 -6.48 -1.03 -13.43
CA GLN A 146 -6.01 0.14 -14.20
C GLN A 146 -4.48 0.24 -14.30
N VAL A 147 -3.76 -0.24 -13.29
CA VAL A 147 -2.29 -0.14 -13.23
C VAL A 147 -1.58 -1.45 -13.61
N SER A 148 -2.34 -2.53 -13.83
CA SER A 148 -1.81 -3.88 -14.04
C SER A 148 -0.85 -3.99 -15.21
N ASP A 149 -1.19 -3.44 -16.37
CA ASP A 149 -0.34 -3.50 -17.57
C ASP A 149 1.01 -2.80 -17.37
N ALA A 150 1.01 -1.68 -16.63
CA ALA A 150 2.23 -0.92 -16.34
C ALA A 150 3.13 -1.61 -15.31
N HIS A 151 2.59 -2.55 -14.53
CA HIS A 151 3.26 -3.21 -13.41
C HIS A 151 3.19 -4.75 -13.47
N LYS A 152 2.95 -5.34 -14.65
CA LYS A 152 2.85 -6.79 -14.83
C LYS A 152 4.07 -7.58 -14.34
N ASP A 153 5.23 -6.94 -14.26
CA ASP A 153 6.48 -7.54 -13.78
C ASP A 153 6.77 -7.16 -12.30
N THR A 154 5.75 -6.69 -11.55
CA THR A 154 5.88 -6.25 -10.16
C THR A 154 5.01 -7.11 -9.25
N ALA A 155 5.61 -7.88 -8.35
CA ALA A 155 4.90 -8.76 -7.43
C ALA A 155 3.81 -8.03 -6.61
N TYR A 156 4.10 -6.82 -6.15
CA TYR A 156 3.16 -6.01 -5.37
C TYR A 156 1.85 -5.70 -6.11
N MET A 157 1.90 -5.51 -7.43
CA MET A 157 0.69 -5.28 -8.23
C MET A 157 -0.19 -6.54 -8.22
N HIS A 158 0.42 -7.71 -8.40
CA HIS A 158 -0.30 -8.99 -8.35
C HIS A 158 -0.90 -9.24 -6.97
N GLY A 159 -0.19 -8.91 -5.87
CA GLY A 159 -0.73 -8.95 -4.51
C GLY A 159 -1.92 -8.01 -4.30
N MET A 160 -1.85 -6.78 -4.82
CA MET A 160 -2.96 -5.82 -4.79
C MET A 160 -4.17 -6.35 -5.57
N ARG A 161 -3.95 -6.94 -6.74
CA ARG A 161 -5.01 -7.49 -7.58
C ARG A 161 -5.62 -8.75 -6.94
N ALA A 162 -4.79 -9.63 -6.38
CA ALA A 162 -5.23 -10.81 -5.64
C ALA A 162 -6.22 -10.45 -4.53
N PHE A 163 -5.89 -9.44 -3.73
CA PHE A 163 -6.78 -9.00 -2.65
C PHE A 163 -8.08 -8.38 -3.17
N GLY A 164 -8.03 -7.59 -4.25
CA GLY A 164 -9.24 -7.06 -4.88
C GLY A 164 -10.16 -8.16 -5.44
N LEU A 165 -9.58 -9.20 -6.05
CA LEU A 165 -10.31 -10.36 -6.56
C LEU A 165 -10.93 -11.19 -5.43
N GLU A 166 -10.20 -11.38 -4.33
CA GLU A 166 -10.68 -12.10 -3.14
C GLU A 166 -11.91 -11.40 -2.56
N GLN A 167 -11.84 -10.08 -2.35
CA GLN A 167 -12.98 -9.29 -1.85
C GLN A 167 -14.21 -9.32 -2.80
N MET A 168 -13.99 -9.50 -4.09
CA MET A 168 -15.05 -9.74 -5.10
C MET A 168 -15.51 -11.20 -5.17
N SER A 169 -15.05 -12.07 -4.26
CA SER A 169 -15.34 -13.51 -4.24
C SER A 169 -14.90 -14.26 -5.53
N ARG A 170 -13.95 -13.71 -6.28
CA ARG A 170 -13.32 -14.37 -7.43
C ARG A 170 -12.12 -15.19 -6.97
N LEU A 171 -12.40 -16.21 -6.15
CA LEU A 171 -11.40 -16.89 -5.31
C LEU A 171 -10.31 -17.59 -6.11
N ASP A 172 -10.65 -18.28 -7.22
CA ASP A 172 -9.66 -19.00 -8.04
C ASP A 172 -8.66 -18.02 -8.68
N GLU A 173 -9.17 -16.91 -9.22
CA GLU A 173 -8.33 -15.87 -9.82
C GLU A 173 -7.49 -15.14 -8.76
N ALA A 174 -8.04 -14.93 -7.56
CA ALA A 174 -7.31 -14.34 -6.44
C ALA A 174 -6.13 -15.21 -6.01
N GLU A 175 -6.33 -16.54 -5.93
CA GLU A 175 -5.27 -17.47 -5.58
C GLU A 175 -4.18 -17.52 -6.67
N ASP A 176 -4.55 -17.55 -7.94
CA ASP A 176 -3.60 -17.54 -9.06
C ASP A 176 -2.70 -16.29 -9.00
N GLU A 177 -3.27 -15.10 -8.79
CA GLU A 177 -2.54 -13.85 -8.66
C GLU A 177 -1.65 -13.82 -7.41
N ALA A 178 -2.14 -14.31 -6.28
CA ALA A 178 -1.37 -14.36 -5.03
C ALA A 178 -0.17 -15.32 -5.14
N ARG A 179 -0.38 -16.50 -5.75
CA ARG A 179 0.70 -17.46 -6.00
C ARG A 179 1.72 -16.91 -7.00
N LEU A 180 1.28 -16.24 -8.06
CA LEU A 180 2.17 -15.57 -9.00
C LEU A 180 3.01 -14.50 -8.29
N ALA A 181 2.41 -13.63 -7.49
CA ALA A 181 3.12 -12.62 -6.71
C ALA A 181 4.21 -13.25 -5.81
N THR A 182 3.85 -14.32 -5.09
CA THR A 182 4.78 -15.04 -4.21
C THR A 182 5.92 -15.73 -4.98
N GLN A 183 5.67 -16.21 -6.20
CA GLN A 183 6.70 -16.78 -7.08
C GLN A 183 7.65 -15.71 -7.61
N MET A 184 7.14 -14.53 -7.97
CA MET A 184 7.95 -13.40 -8.43
C MET A 184 8.79 -12.82 -7.31
N GLN A 185 8.23 -12.69 -6.13
CA GLN A 185 8.89 -12.17 -4.93
C GLN A 185 8.36 -12.90 -3.70
N ARG A 186 9.19 -13.83 -3.15
CA ARG A 186 8.78 -14.61 -1.98
C ARG A 186 8.40 -13.71 -0.78
N LYS A 187 9.08 -12.60 -0.57
CA LYS A 187 8.76 -11.59 0.46
C LYS A 187 7.68 -10.61 -0.03
N GLU A 188 6.52 -11.11 -0.44
CA GLU A 188 5.33 -10.31 -0.73
C GLU A 188 4.21 -10.70 0.26
N PRO A 189 4.19 -10.10 1.47
CA PRO A 189 3.34 -10.55 2.58
C PRO A 189 1.84 -10.31 2.32
N TRP A 190 1.48 -9.38 1.42
CA TRP A 190 0.10 -9.13 1.06
C TRP A 190 -0.50 -10.22 0.18
N ALA A 191 0.33 -10.81 -0.70
CA ALA A 191 -0.08 -11.99 -1.46
C ALA A 191 -0.23 -13.22 -0.56
N HIS A 192 0.65 -13.40 0.44
CA HIS A 192 0.49 -14.47 1.44
C HIS A 192 -0.86 -14.37 2.15
N HIS A 193 -1.20 -13.16 2.57
CA HIS A 193 -2.46 -12.82 3.20
C HIS A 193 -3.67 -13.07 2.29
N ALA A 194 -3.64 -12.61 1.03
CA ALA A 194 -4.74 -12.80 0.09
C ALA A 194 -5.02 -14.30 -0.17
N ALA A 195 -3.97 -15.11 -0.38
CA ALA A 195 -4.11 -16.56 -0.51
C ALA A 195 -4.67 -17.22 0.75
N ALA A 196 -4.27 -16.76 1.94
CA ALA A 196 -4.81 -17.26 3.20
C ALA A 196 -6.32 -17.00 3.32
N HIS A 197 -6.81 -15.83 2.93
CA HIS A 197 -8.25 -15.53 2.85
C HIS A 197 -9.00 -16.50 1.94
N VAL A 198 -8.45 -16.78 0.74
CA VAL A 198 -9.04 -17.75 -0.18
C VAL A 198 -9.16 -19.13 0.47
N MET A 199 -8.07 -19.62 1.07
CA MET A 199 -8.04 -20.94 1.71
C MET A 199 -9.00 -21.02 2.92
N LEU A 200 -9.10 -19.96 3.74
CA LEU A 200 -10.07 -19.87 4.84
C LEU A 200 -11.50 -19.95 4.30
N THR A 201 -11.84 -19.15 3.30
CA THR A 201 -13.18 -19.10 2.70
C THR A 201 -13.59 -20.43 2.08
N GLN A 202 -12.63 -21.18 1.53
CA GLN A 202 -12.87 -22.51 0.93
C GLN A 202 -12.77 -23.67 1.94
N GLY A 203 -12.48 -23.42 3.21
CA GLY A 203 -12.31 -24.47 4.22
C GLY A 203 -11.06 -25.33 4.03
N ARG A 204 -10.04 -24.84 3.33
CA ARG A 204 -8.76 -25.53 3.06
C ARG A 204 -7.76 -25.28 4.18
N HIS A 205 -8.13 -25.63 5.42
CA HIS A 205 -7.40 -25.25 6.61
C HIS A 205 -5.99 -25.83 6.68
N ASP A 206 -5.81 -27.13 6.39
CA ASP A 206 -4.49 -27.77 6.39
C ASP A 206 -3.53 -27.15 5.38
N GLU A 207 -4.04 -26.78 4.20
CA GLU A 207 -3.25 -26.10 3.18
C GLU A 207 -2.88 -24.69 3.61
N GLY A 208 -3.82 -23.95 4.22
CA GLY A 208 -3.59 -22.61 4.75
C GLY A 208 -2.54 -22.61 5.86
N ILE A 209 -2.59 -23.57 6.79
CA ILE A 209 -1.57 -23.75 7.83
C ILE A 209 -0.20 -23.98 7.20
N LYS A 210 -0.11 -24.87 6.23
CA LYS A 210 1.15 -25.15 5.54
C LYS A 210 1.68 -23.91 4.83
N TRP A 211 0.81 -23.22 4.07
CA TRP A 211 1.14 -22.00 3.35
C TRP A 211 1.69 -20.91 4.26
N MET A 212 0.95 -20.59 5.33
CA MET A 212 1.33 -19.52 6.25
C MET A 212 2.57 -19.89 7.08
N THR A 213 2.69 -21.15 7.53
CA THR A 213 3.87 -21.62 8.29
C THR A 213 5.14 -21.57 7.44
N GLU A 214 5.07 -22.00 6.17
CA GLU A 214 6.22 -22.00 5.26
C GLU A 214 6.72 -20.57 4.97
N LEU A 215 5.80 -19.60 4.92
CA LEU A 215 6.11 -18.20 4.56
C LEU A 215 6.34 -17.30 5.79
N SER A 216 6.05 -17.77 7.00
CA SER A 216 6.16 -16.96 8.22
C SER A 216 7.56 -16.35 8.47
N PRO A 217 8.69 -17.01 8.12
CA PRO A 217 10.01 -16.38 8.28
C PRO A 217 10.21 -15.11 7.45
N ASP A 218 9.43 -14.94 6.38
CA ASP A 218 9.50 -13.77 5.50
C ASP A 218 8.76 -12.54 6.05
N TRP A 219 8.06 -12.66 7.20
CA TRP A 219 7.30 -11.55 7.81
C TRP A 219 8.09 -10.76 8.84
N GLU A 220 9.24 -11.23 9.30
CA GLU A 220 10.03 -10.59 10.37
C GLU A 220 10.44 -9.15 10.06
N ASP A 221 10.64 -8.83 8.78
CA ASP A 221 11.00 -7.48 8.33
C ASP A 221 9.77 -6.59 8.04
N CYS A 222 8.56 -7.11 8.23
CA CYS A 222 7.33 -6.35 7.99
C CYS A 222 7.08 -5.33 9.13
N ASN A 223 6.28 -4.30 8.81
CA ASN A 223 5.73 -3.44 9.85
C ASN A 223 4.83 -4.25 10.82
N SER A 224 4.59 -3.68 12.00
CA SER A 224 3.84 -4.35 13.07
C SER A 224 2.44 -4.82 12.61
N PHE A 225 1.76 -4.02 11.77
CA PHE A 225 0.45 -4.39 11.24
C PHE A 225 0.51 -5.71 10.46
N MET A 226 1.35 -5.77 9.43
CA MET A 226 1.39 -6.93 8.53
C MET A 226 1.97 -8.17 9.22
N TYR A 227 2.98 -7.98 10.07
CA TYR A 227 3.54 -9.03 10.91
C TYR A 227 2.46 -9.69 11.77
N THR A 228 1.78 -8.91 12.61
CA THR A 228 0.78 -9.44 13.53
C THR A 228 -0.45 -9.99 12.81
N HIS A 229 -0.84 -9.38 11.69
CA HIS A 229 -2.01 -9.77 10.92
C HIS A 229 -1.83 -11.14 10.23
N ASN A 230 -0.66 -11.40 9.64
CA ASN A 230 -0.38 -12.71 9.06
C ASN A 230 -0.30 -13.81 10.13
N TRP A 231 0.32 -13.54 11.29
CA TRP A 231 0.31 -14.47 12.43
C TRP A 231 -1.11 -14.71 12.95
N TRP A 232 -1.95 -13.67 12.96
CA TRP A 232 -3.35 -13.82 13.34
C TRP A 232 -4.11 -14.75 12.38
N HIS A 233 -3.89 -14.66 11.07
CA HIS A 233 -4.49 -15.61 10.12
C HIS A 233 -4.04 -17.05 10.36
N LEU A 234 -2.77 -17.28 10.65
CA LEU A 234 -2.30 -18.61 11.02
C LEU A 234 -3.01 -19.12 12.30
N ALA A 235 -3.19 -18.26 13.29
CA ALA A 235 -3.95 -18.59 14.49
C ALA A 235 -5.41 -18.93 14.17
N VAL A 236 -6.07 -18.19 13.26
CA VAL A 236 -7.44 -18.49 12.82
C VAL A 236 -7.53 -19.88 12.19
N PHE A 237 -6.58 -20.27 11.32
CA PHE A 237 -6.56 -21.62 10.77
C PHE A 237 -6.49 -22.71 11.87
N TYR A 238 -5.66 -22.51 12.91
CA TYR A 238 -5.60 -23.45 14.03
C TYR A 238 -6.88 -23.49 14.86
N LEU A 239 -7.58 -22.34 15.01
CA LEU A 239 -8.90 -22.29 15.66
C LEU A 239 -9.94 -23.08 14.89
N GLU A 240 -9.95 -22.97 13.55
CA GLU A 240 -10.92 -23.69 12.69
C GLU A 240 -10.78 -25.22 12.77
N ILE A 241 -9.60 -25.73 13.09
CA ILE A 241 -9.37 -27.18 13.27
C ILE A 241 -9.29 -27.59 14.75
N GLU A 242 -9.67 -26.71 15.69
CA GLU A 242 -9.71 -26.94 17.15
C GLU A 242 -8.34 -27.27 17.79
N GLU A 243 -7.23 -26.89 17.12
CA GLU A 243 -5.86 -27.04 17.65
C GLU A 243 -5.45 -25.84 18.53
N PHE A 244 -6.19 -25.63 19.63
CA PHE A 244 -6.09 -24.45 20.53
C PHE A 244 -4.70 -24.27 21.16
N ASP A 245 -3.98 -25.36 21.43
CA ASP A 245 -2.62 -25.29 22.00
C ASP A 245 -1.59 -24.67 21.05
N LYS A 246 -1.91 -24.56 19.76
CA LYS A 246 -1.05 -23.94 18.75
C LYS A 246 -1.34 -22.46 18.49
N VAL A 247 -2.40 -21.94 19.12
CA VAL A 247 -2.81 -20.52 19.01
C VAL A 247 -2.05 -19.64 20.01
N LEU A 248 -1.57 -20.22 21.12
CA LEU A 248 -0.85 -19.57 22.22
C LEU A 248 0.67 -19.71 22.05
#